data_0fa7a5d6b1ebc5af231b06b2c30e2be3
#
_entry.id   0fa7a5d6b1ebc5af231b06b2c30e2be3
#
_cell.length_a   1.000
_cell.length_b   1.000
_cell.length_c   1.000
_cell.angle_alpha   90.00
_cell.angle_beta   90.00
_cell.angle_gamma   90.00
#
_symmetry.space_group_name_H-M   'P 1'
#
loop_
_entity.id
_entity.type
_entity.pdbx_description
1 polymer ?
#
loop_
_entity_poly.entity_id
_entity_poly.type
_entity_poly.pdbx_seq_one_letter_code
_entity_poly.pdbx_strand_id
1 'polypeptide(L)' 'MNKNYIQIIRELREDNDYTQQQIAEKLGTSQTMYARYERGASELPIRHLIALSKLYEVSTDYILGLSKSK' A
#
# COMPACT_ATOMS: atom_id res chain seq x y z
N MET A 1 10.79 15.97 5.20
CA MET A 1 9.64 15.34 5.87
C MET A 1 9.42 13.95 5.34
N ASN A 2 9.17 12.99 6.22
CA ASN A 2 8.91 11.62 5.78
C ASN A 2 7.49 11.52 5.22
N LYS A 3 7.35 10.72 4.16
CA LYS A 3 6.04 10.41 3.60
C LYS A 3 5.30 9.47 4.56
N ASN A 4 3.99 9.60 4.62
CA ASN A 4 3.20 8.65 5.39
C ASN A 4 2.89 7.42 4.51
N TYR A 5 2.40 6.35 5.14
CA TYR A 5 2.17 5.10 4.41
C TYR A 5 1.14 5.25 3.28
N ILE A 6 0.22 6.19 3.42
CA ILE A 6 -0.83 6.43 2.41
C ILE A 6 -0.19 6.85 1.09
N GLN A 7 0.75 7.79 1.15
CA GLN A 7 1.47 8.25 -0.04
C GLN A 7 2.35 7.15 -0.60
N ILE A 8 3.00 6.40 0.27
CA ILE A 8 3.94 5.34 -0.15
C ILE A 8 3.22 4.23 -0.88
N ILE A 9 2.08 3.75 -0.37
CA ILE A 9 1.36 2.67 -1.06
C ILE A 9 0.84 3.12 -2.42
N ARG A 10 0.42 4.38 -2.54
CA ARG A 10 0.00 4.92 -3.84
C ARG A 10 1.17 4.98 -4.81
N GLU A 11 2.32 5.47 -4.36
CA GLU A 11 3.50 5.58 -5.21
C GLU A 11 3.98 4.21 -5.67
N LEU A 12 4.00 3.23 -4.77
CA LEU A 12 4.39 1.87 -5.13
C LEU A 12 3.44 1.30 -6.19
N ARG A 13 2.15 1.54 -6.03
CA ARG A 13 1.17 1.08 -7.01
C ARG A 13 1.39 1.72 -8.37
N GLU A 14 1.55 3.04 -8.39
CA GLU A 14 1.76 3.78 -9.63
C GLU A 14 3.08 3.42 -10.29
N ASP A 15 4.14 3.27 -9.50
CA ASP A 15 5.46 2.90 -10.02
C ASP A 15 5.46 1.52 -10.67
N ASN A 16 4.57 0.64 -10.24
CA ASN A 16 4.45 -0.70 -10.79
C ASN A 16 3.30 -0.83 -11.80
N ASP A 17 2.71 0.28 -12.18
CA ASP A 17 1.65 0.35 -13.20
C ASP A 17 0.41 -0.48 -12.86
N TYR A 18 0.10 -0.60 -11.57
CA TYR A 18 -1.14 -1.27 -11.12
C TYR A 18 -2.27 -0.26 -10.97
N THR A 19 -3.49 -0.73 -11.26
CA THR A 19 -4.70 0.01 -10.92
C THR A 19 -5.11 -0.33 -9.48
N GLN A 20 -5.98 0.51 -8.89
CA GLN A 20 -6.54 0.21 -7.58
C GLN A 20 -7.31 -1.11 -7.59
N GLN A 21 -8.03 -1.39 -8.67
CA GLN A 21 -8.77 -2.64 -8.81
C GLN A 21 -7.84 -3.85 -8.76
N GLN A 22 -6.71 -3.77 -9.46
CA GLN A 22 -5.75 -4.87 -9.48
C GLN A 22 -5.18 -5.13 -8.09
N ILE A 23 -4.83 -4.09 -7.35
CA ILE A 23 -4.30 -4.26 -6.00
C ILE A 23 -5.39 -4.79 -5.07
N ALA A 24 -6.62 -4.28 -5.19
CA ALA A 24 -7.75 -4.76 -4.38
C ALA A 24 -7.93 -6.27 -4.56
N GLU A 25 -7.88 -6.75 -5.80
CA GLU A 25 -7.99 -8.18 -6.09
C GLU A 25 -6.87 -8.98 -5.44
N LYS A 26 -5.64 -8.49 -5.51
CA LYS A 26 -4.49 -9.16 -4.90
C LYS A 26 -4.59 -9.23 -3.38
N LEU A 27 -5.23 -8.23 -2.77
CA LEU A 27 -5.43 -8.19 -1.33
C LEU A 27 -6.70 -8.92 -0.87
N GLY A 28 -7.55 -9.32 -1.81
CA GLY A 28 -8.81 -9.97 -1.47
C GLY A 28 -9.84 -9.00 -0.89
N THR A 29 -9.81 -7.75 -1.31
CA THR A 29 -10.76 -6.74 -0.85
C THR A 29 -11.41 -6.06 -2.06
N SER A 30 -12.38 -5.17 -1.82
CA SER A 30 -13.03 -4.44 -2.91
C SER A 30 -12.21 -3.23 -3.31
N GLN A 31 -12.40 -2.78 -4.56
CA GLN A 31 -11.74 -1.58 -5.05
C GLN A 31 -12.16 -0.35 -4.21
N THR A 32 -13.43 -0.30 -3.84
CA THR A 32 -13.94 0.77 -2.99
C THR A 32 -13.19 0.82 -1.65
N MET A 33 -12.98 -0.33 -1.04
CA MET A 33 -12.28 -0.41 0.24
C MET A 33 -10.81 -0.05 0.08
N TYR A 34 -10.16 -0.55 -0.96
CA TYR A 34 -8.76 -0.22 -1.19
C TYR A 34 -8.58 1.28 -1.44
N ALA A 35 -9.50 1.90 -2.19
CA ALA A 35 -9.45 3.34 -2.41
C ALA A 35 -9.52 4.13 -1.10
N ARG A 36 -10.25 3.62 -0.12
CA ARG A 36 -10.33 4.25 1.20
C ARG A 36 -8.98 4.21 1.92
N TYR A 37 -8.21 3.15 1.74
CA TYR A 37 -6.86 3.07 2.30
C TYR A 37 -5.97 4.16 1.70
N GLU A 38 -6.04 4.35 0.39
CA GLU A 38 -5.20 5.34 -0.29
C GLU A 38 -5.61 6.79 -0.02
N ARG A 39 -6.84 7.00 0.48
CA ARG A 39 -7.31 8.33 0.88
C ARG A 39 -7.10 8.61 2.36
N GLY A 40 -6.71 7.61 3.13
CA GLY A 40 -6.64 7.73 4.57
C GLY A 40 -7.99 7.70 5.26
N ALA A 41 -9.06 7.29 4.55
CA ALA A 41 -10.40 7.19 5.13
C ALA A 41 -10.56 5.95 6.00
N SER A 42 -9.72 4.94 5.81
CA SER A 42 -9.69 3.73 6.64
C SER A 42 -8.25 3.31 6.84
N GLU A 43 -7.92 2.76 8.00
CA GLU A 43 -6.58 2.27 8.26
C GLU A 43 -6.32 0.99 7.48
N LEU A 44 -5.10 0.84 6.98
CA LEU A 44 -4.68 -0.36 6.28
C LEU A 44 -4.49 -1.49 7.29
N PRO A 45 -5.22 -2.60 7.15
CA PRO A 45 -5.01 -3.73 8.06
C PRO A 45 -3.61 -4.30 7.94
N ILE A 46 -3.11 -4.86 9.05
CA ILE A 46 -1.76 -5.43 9.07
C ILE A 46 -1.60 -6.54 8.02
N ARG A 47 -2.64 -7.36 7.83
CA ARG A 47 -2.57 -8.42 6.82
C ARG A 47 -2.36 -7.89 5.41
N HIS A 48 -2.93 -6.72 5.11
CA HIS A 48 -2.74 -6.07 3.82
C HIS A 48 -1.37 -5.42 3.72
N LEU A 49 -0.87 -4.87 4.81
CA LEU A 49 0.49 -4.33 4.87
C LEU A 49 1.52 -5.41 4.53
N ILE A 50 1.38 -6.58 5.14
CA ILE A 50 2.26 -7.70 4.88
C ILE A 50 2.17 -8.15 3.43
N ALA A 51 0.95 -8.23 2.89
CA ALA A 51 0.74 -8.64 1.51
C ALA A 51 1.38 -7.65 0.53
N LEU A 52 1.25 -6.35 0.78
CA LEU A 52 1.87 -5.33 -0.06
C LEU A 52 3.38 -5.37 0.01
N SER A 53 3.93 -5.62 1.20
CA SER A 53 5.37 -5.78 1.37
C SER A 53 5.90 -6.91 0.48
N LYS A 54 5.21 -8.04 0.47
CA LYS A 54 5.60 -9.18 -0.37
C LYS A 54 5.39 -8.90 -1.85
N LEU A 55 4.30 -8.26 -2.21
CA LEU A 55 3.99 -7.95 -3.60
C LEU A 55 5.03 -7.03 -4.22
N TYR A 56 5.41 -5.98 -3.52
CA TYR A 56 6.34 -4.98 -4.03
C TYR A 56 7.80 -5.30 -3.68
N GLU A 57 8.03 -6.36 -2.91
CA GLU A 57 9.37 -6.76 -2.48
C GLU A 57 10.08 -5.64 -1.75
N VAL A 58 9.35 -5.00 -0.83
CA VAL A 58 9.88 -3.95 0.04
C VAL A 58 9.56 -4.32 1.48
N SER A 59 10.29 -3.72 2.43
CA SER A 59 10.04 -3.99 3.84
C SER A 59 8.76 -3.31 4.31
N THR A 60 8.15 -3.84 5.36
CA THR A 60 7.02 -3.18 6.00
C THR A 60 7.44 -1.83 6.58
N ASP A 61 8.68 -1.73 7.09
CA ASP A 61 9.20 -0.47 7.60
C ASP A 61 9.26 0.60 6.51
N TYR A 62 9.64 0.20 5.28
CA TYR A 62 9.64 1.14 4.17
C TYR A 62 8.23 1.66 3.90
N ILE A 63 7.25 0.76 3.86
CA ILE A 63 5.85 1.14 3.60
C ILE A 63 5.34 2.08 4.69
N LEU A 64 5.72 1.81 5.94
CA LEU A 64 5.28 2.63 7.08
C LEU A 64 6.01 3.96 7.18
N GLY A 65 7.01 4.19 6.33
CA GLY A 65 7.78 5.43 6.37
C GLY A 65 8.83 5.47 7.46
N LEU A 66 9.16 4.30 8.03
CA LEU A 66 10.13 4.19 9.12
C LEU A 66 11.54 3.92 8.62
N SER A 67 11.70 3.58 7.35
CA SER A 67 12.99 3.29 6.74
C SER A 67 13.00 3.83 5.33
N LYS A 68 14.16 4.33 4.89
CA LYS A 68 14.35 4.79 3.50
C LYS A 68 14.80 3.65 2.60
N SER A 69 15.20 2.53 3.18
CA SER A 69 15.64 1.37 2.43
C SER A 69 14.47 0.44 2.16
N LYS A 70 14.34 0.03 0.92
CA LYS A 70 13.31 -0.91 0.53
C LYS A 70 13.71 -2.33 0.94
#